data_64f07ef96844ef0f51ce6e2fe81aca17
#
_entry.id   64f07ef96844ef0f51ce6e2fe81aca17
#
_cell.length_a   1.000
_cell.length_b   1.000
_cell.length_c   1.000
_cell.angle_alpha   90.00
_cell.angle_beta   90.00
_cell.angle_gamma   90.00
#
_symmetry.space_group_name_H-M   'P 1'
#
loop_
_entity.id
_entity.type
_entity.pdbx_description
1 polymer ?
#
loop_
_entity_poly.entity_id
_entity_poly.type
_entity_poly.pdbx_seq_one_letter_code
_entity_poly.pdbx_strand_id
1 'polypeptide(L)'
;MQKSDVTVIIRYEAKPGKTETARRELTELINTVVKEELACRGIWLHQDTATPEKLLLVEHWTSKDAYTGPHMQTPHLTAFVGRAFEFLAGPPEITFWRGIASATP
;
A
#
# COMPACT_ATOMS: atom_id res chain seq x y z
N MET A 1 -13.08 14.98 -1.22
CA MET A 1 -11.63 14.79 -1.42
C MET A 1 -11.00 16.10 -1.81
N GLN A 2 -9.87 16.45 -1.20
CA GLN A 2 -9.15 17.68 -1.50
C GLN A 2 -8.51 17.60 -2.89
N LYS A 3 -8.28 18.78 -3.50
CA LYS A 3 -7.70 18.85 -4.83
C LYS A 3 -6.29 18.24 -4.90
N SER A 4 -5.52 18.33 -3.80
CA SER A 4 -4.18 17.77 -3.68
C SER A 4 -4.15 16.30 -3.31
N ASP A 5 -5.28 15.72 -2.92
CA ASP A 5 -5.36 14.32 -2.53
C ASP A 5 -4.94 13.41 -3.69
N VAL A 6 -4.29 12.31 -3.33
CA VAL A 6 -3.84 11.33 -4.31
C VAL A 6 -4.24 9.93 -3.87
N THR A 7 -4.57 9.09 -4.85
CA THR A 7 -4.74 7.66 -4.64
C THR A 7 -3.47 6.97 -5.11
N VAL A 8 -2.89 6.15 -4.25
CA VAL A 8 -1.69 5.37 -4.57
C VAL A 8 -2.12 3.93 -4.73
N ILE A 9 -1.77 3.33 -5.85
CA ILE A 9 -2.04 1.92 -6.10
C ILE A 9 -0.71 1.20 -6.14
N ILE A 10 -0.57 0.17 -5.29
CA ILE A 10 0.67 -0.57 -5.15
C ILE A 10 0.37 -2.04 -5.43
N ARG A 11 1.06 -2.61 -6.42
CA ARG A 11 0.91 -4.01 -6.79
C ARG A 11 2.09 -4.81 -6.32
N TYR A 12 1.79 -5.90 -5.60
CA TYR A 12 2.78 -6.83 -5.08
C TYR A 12 2.53 -8.23 -5.62
N GLU A 13 3.58 -9.02 -5.67
CA GLU A 13 3.44 -10.45 -5.91
C GLU A 13 4.16 -11.20 -4.80
N ALA A 14 3.46 -12.14 -4.15
CA ALA A 14 4.06 -12.97 -3.12
C ALA A 14 4.91 -14.06 -3.76
N LYS A 15 6.00 -14.44 -3.10
CA LYS A 15 6.79 -15.60 -3.50
C LYS A 15 5.94 -16.86 -3.38
N PRO A 16 6.24 -17.91 -4.17
CA PRO A 16 5.56 -19.21 -4.04
C PRO A 16 5.59 -19.69 -2.59
N GLY A 17 4.42 -20.07 -2.07
CA GLY A 17 4.28 -20.54 -0.69
C GLY A 17 4.32 -19.47 0.37
N LYS A 18 4.41 -18.18 0.00
CA LYS A 18 4.52 -17.06 0.94
C LYS A 18 3.32 -16.13 0.94
N THR A 19 2.23 -16.50 0.29
CA THR A 19 1.04 -15.64 0.19
C THR A 19 0.48 -15.27 1.56
N GLU A 20 0.34 -16.25 2.48
CA GLU A 20 -0.19 -15.96 3.81
C GLU A 20 0.74 -15.05 4.62
N THR A 21 2.06 -15.27 4.50
CA THR A 21 3.05 -14.40 5.15
C THR A 21 2.94 -12.98 4.60
N ALA A 22 2.85 -12.82 3.27
CA ALA A 22 2.73 -11.52 2.64
C ALA A 22 1.44 -10.81 3.10
N ARG A 23 0.32 -11.52 3.15
CA ARG A 23 -0.95 -10.96 3.63
C ARG A 23 -0.85 -10.46 5.06
N ARG A 24 -0.26 -11.26 5.94
CA ARG A 24 -0.09 -10.89 7.35
C ARG A 24 0.82 -9.67 7.50
N GLU A 25 1.97 -9.68 6.82
CA GLU A 25 2.94 -8.59 6.90
C GLU A 25 2.36 -7.29 6.34
N LEU A 26 1.64 -7.35 5.23
CA LEU A 26 0.99 -6.17 4.66
C LEU A 26 -0.13 -5.66 5.55
N THR A 27 -0.92 -6.55 6.14
CA THR A 27 -2.00 -6.18 7.06
C THR A 27 -1.43 -5.42 8.27
N GLU A 28 -0.35 -5.92 8.86
CA GLU A 28 0.30 -5.25 9.98
C GLU A 28 0.83 -3.88 9.58
N LEU A 29 1.46 -3.80 8.41
CA LEU A 29 2.01 -2.54 7.91
C LEU A 29 0.91 -1.49 7.72
N ILE A 30 -0.18 -1.83 7.03
CA ILE A 30 -1.22 -0.84 6.74
C ILE A 30 -1.91 -0.35 8.02
N ASN A 31 -2.08 -1.21 9.00
CA ASN A 31 -2.64 -0.80 10.30
C ASN A 31 -1.72 0.19 11.01
N THR A 32 -0.41 -0.04 10.97
CA THR A 32 0.57 0.88 11.55
C THR A 32 0.60 2.22 10.82
N VAL A 33 0.59 2.19 9.48
CA VAL A 33 0.61 3.41 8.67
C VAL A 33 -0.60 4.29 9.00
N VAL A 34 -1.78 3.72 8.99
CA VAL A 34 -3.02 4.48 9.25
C VAL A 34 -3.02 5.05 10.67
N LYS A 35 -2.49 4.31 11.64
CA LYS A 35 -2.42 4.75 13.03
C LYS A 35 -1.41 5.87 13.22
N GLU A 36 -0.24 5.78 12.58
CA GLU A 36 0.90 6.66 12.86
C GLU A 36 1.02 7.86 11.90
N GLU A 37 0.45 7.77 10.71
CA GLU A 37 0.65 8.79 9.68
C GLU A 37 -0.66 9.50 9.34
N LEU A 38 -0.82 10.71 9.89
CA LEU A 38 -2.05 11.49 9.71
C LEU A 38 -2.34 11.87 8.26
N ALA A 39 -1.30 11.92 7.41
CA ALA A 39 -1.49 12.22 5.99
C ALA A 39 -2.12 11.05 5.23
N CYS A 40 -2.14 9.85 5.81
CA CYS A 40 -2.82 8.70 5.22
C CYS A 40 -4.28 8.69 5.63
N ARG A 41 -5.17 8.72 4.64
CA ARG A 41 -6.63 8.77 4.87
C ARG A 41 -7.27 7.38 4.87
N GLY A 42 -6.53 6.36 4.51
CA GLY A 42 -7.00 4.99 4.53
C GLY A 42 -6.25 4.13 3.55
N ILE A 43 -6.22 2.83 3.84
CA ILE A 43 -5.57 1.83 2.99
C ILE A 43 -6.44 0.60 2.95
N TRP A 44 -6.62 0.04 1.75
CA TRP A 44 -7.39 -1.18 1.52
C TRP A 44 -6.51 -2.20 0.83
N LEU A 45 -6.38 -3.39 1.42
CA LEU A 45 -5.62 -4.51 0.86
C LEU A 45 -6.57 -5.44 0.11
N HIS A 46 -6.23 -5.73 -1.13
CA HIS A 46 -7.01 -6.61 -2.01
C HIS A 46 -6.15 -7.76 -2.50
N GLN A 47 -6.80 -8.85 -2.84
CA GLN A 47 -6.16 -10.03 -3.40
C GLN A 47 -6.82 -10.33 -4.75
N ASP A 48 -6.03 -10.71 -5.76
CA ASP A 48 -6.57 -11.08 -7.06
C ASP A 48 -7.43 -12.33 -6.90
N THR A 49 -8.64 -12.31 -7.50
CA THR A 49 -9.60 -13.41 -7.34
C THR A 49 -9.17 -14.68 -8.08
N ALA A 50 -8.33 -14.55 -9.09
CA ALA A 50 -7.87 -15.69 -9.91
C ALA A 50 -6.45 -16.12 -9.55
N THR A 51 -5.59 -15.16 -9.15
CA THR A 51 -4.17 -15.40 -8.86
C THR A 51 -3.87 -14.93 -7.43
N PRO A 52 -4.03 -15.79 -6.42
CA PRO A 52 -3.94 -15.37 -5.01
C PRO A 52 -2.61 -14.73 -4.60
N GLU A 53 -1.50 -15.01 -5.30
CA GLU A 53 -0.19 -14.42 -5.02
C GLU A 53 -0.14 -12.94 -5.39
N LYS A 54 -1.08 -12.43 -6.17
CA LYS A 54 -1.13 -11.01 -6.54
C LYS A 54 -1.95 -10.24 -5.55
N LEU A 55 -1.30 -9.26 -4.91
CA LEU A 55 -1.90 -8.42 -3.88
C LEU A 55 -1.85 -6.97 -4.32
N LEU A 56 -2.84 -6.19 -3.88
CA LEU A 56 -2.97 -4.80 -4.29
C LEU A 56 -3.35 -3.95 -3.09
N LEU A 57 -2.63 -2.85 -2.90
CA LEU A 57 -3.01 -1.81 -1.95
C LEU A 57 -3.63 -0.64 -2.70
N VAL A 58 -4.75 -0.16 -2.19
CA VAL A 58 -5.32 1.12 -2.61
C VAL A 58 -5.20 2.04 -1.41
N GLU A 59 -4.45 3.14 -1.56
CA GLU A 59 -4.17 4.06 -0.47
C GLU A 59 -4.63 5.46 -0.82
N HIS A 60 -5.22 6.17 0.15
CA HIS A 60 -5.59 7.57 -0.02
C HIS A 60 -4.69 8.43 0.86
N TRP A 61 -4.02 9.40 0.24
CA TRP A 61 -3.10 10.32 0.93
C TRP A 61 -3.47 11.77 0.65
N THR A 62 -3.12 12.65 1.58
CA THR A 62 -3.43 14.09 1.44
C THR A 62 -2.65 14.73 0.31
N SER A 63 -1.50 14.17 -0.08
CA SER A 63 -0.71 14.65 -1.22
C SER A 63 0.27 13.57 -1.66
N LYS A 64 0.74 13.67 -2.90
CA LYS A 64 1.80 12.79 -3.39
C LYS A 64 3.09 13.00 -2.61
N ASP A 65 3.40 14.25 -2.24
CA ASP A 65 4.60 14.57 -1.49
C ASP A 65 4.61 13.92 -0.11
N ALA A 66 3.45 13.82 0.55
CA ALA A 66 3.34 13.13 1.84
C ALA A 66 3.72 11.65 1.72
N TYR A 67 3.34 11.02 0.62
CA TYR A 67 3.68 9.62 0.36
C TYR A 67 5.15 9.45 -0.03
N THR A 68 5.64 10.24 -0.97
CA THR A 68 7.01 10.07 -1.51
C THR A 68 8.08 10.62 -0.56
N GLY A 69 7.73 11.49 0.36
CA GLY A 69 8.64 12.12 1.32
C GLY A 69 8.57 11.48 2.70
N PRO A 70 7.83 12.08 3.65
CA PRO A 70 7.81 11.59 5.04
C PRO A 70 7.48 10.11 5.20
N HIS A 71 6.52 9.59 4.44
CA HIS A 71 6.14 8.18 4.51
C HIS A 71 7.34 7.25 4.26
N MET A 72 8.18 7.59 3.29
CA MET A 72 9.34 6.78 2.93
C MET A 72 10.44 6.78 3.99
N GLN A 73 10.37 7.70 4.97
CA GLN A 73 11.34 7.83 6.04
C GLN A 73 10.90 7.16 7.34
N THR A 74 9.67 6.62 7.39
CA THR A 74 9.14 6.05 8.63
C THR A 74 9.85 4.77 9.03
N PRO A 75 10.00 4.52 10.36
CA PRO A 75 10.63 3.28 10.82
C PRO A 75 9.87 2.03 10.40
N HIS A 76 8.53 2.08 10.40
CA HIS A 76 7.73 0.91 10.05
C HIS A 76 7.86 0.55 8.56
N LEU A 77 7.92 1.54 7.67
CA LEU A 77 8.12 1.25 6.26
C LEU A 77 9.54 0.77 5.98
N THR A 78 10.53 1.42 6.59
CA THR A 78 11.94 1.01 6.46
C THR A 78 12.13 -0.43 6.90
N ALA A 79 11.55 -0.82 8.03
CA ALA A 79 11.63 -2.19 8.54
C ALA A 79 10.93 -3.17 7.60
N PHE A 80 9.76 -2.80 7.08
CA PHE A 80 9.04 -3.65 6.14
C PHE A 80 9.87 -3.89 4.86
N VAL A 81 10.39 -2.82 4.26
CA VAL A 81 11.20 -2.90 3.04
C VAL A 81 12.42 -3.77 3.27
N GLY A 82 13.04 -3.69 4.45
CA GLY A 82 14.23 -4.47 4.77
C GLY A 82 14.00 -5.97 4.84
N ARG A 83 12.77 -6.42 5.09
CA ARG A 83 12.46 -7.86 5.17
C ARG A 83 11.53 -8.35 4.05
N ALA A 84 11.08 -7.45 3.17
CA ALA A 84 10.11 -7.79 2.14
C ALA A 84 10.60 -8.88 1.19
N PHE A 85 11.91 -8.95 0.94
CA PHE A 85 12.51 -9.97 0.07
C PHE A 85 12.22 -11.41 0.55
N GLU A 86 11.87 -11.59 1.82
CA GLU A 86 11.58 -12.91 2.36
C GLU A 86 10.24 -13.47 1.86
N PHE A 87 9.28 -12.60 1.53
CA PHE A 87 7.95 -13.05 1.12
C PHE A 87 7.42 -12.39 -0.15
N LEU A 88 8.08 -11.37 -0.69
CA LEU A 88 7.69 -10.73 -1.95
C LEU A 88 8.65 -11.10 -3.07
N ALA A 89 8.09 -11.33 -4.27
CA ALA A 89 8.84 -11.82 -5.43
C ALA A 89 9.72 -10.75 -6.08
N GLY A 90 9.52 -9.49 -5.74
CA GLY A 90 10.31 -8.39 -6.28
C GLY A 90 9.77 -7.06 -5.79
N PRO A 91 10.31 -5.94 -6.29
CA PRO A 91 9.82 -4.63 -5.89
C PRO A 91 8.40 -4.42 -6.37
N PRO A 92 7.58 -3.64 -5.61
CA PRO A 92 6.21 -3.36 -6.00
C PRO A 92 6.15 -2.40 -7.19
N GLU A 93 5.04 -2.49 -7.93
CA GLU A 93 4.71 -1.47 -8.92
C GLU A 93 3.84 -0.42 -8.22
N ILE A 94 4.25 0.85 -8.26
CA ILE A 94 3.57 1.95 -7.57
C ILE A 94 3.09 2.96 -8.60
N THR A 95 1.78 3.28 -8.56
CA THR A 95 1.19 4.27 -9.46
C THR A 95 0.39 5.29 -8.66
N PHE A 96 0.30 6.52 -9.19
CA PHE A 96 -0.36 7.63 -8.54
C PHE A 96 -1.53 8.10 -9.39
N TRP A 97 -2.68 8.32 -8.75
CA TRP A 97 -3.94 8.64 -9.42
C TRP A 97 -4.63 9.80 -8.72
N ARG A 98 -5.32 10.63 -9.50
CA ARG A 98 -6.17 11.69 -8.97
C ARG A 98 -7.61 11.32 -9.21
N GLY A 99 -8.42 11.39 -8.14
CA GLY A 99 -9.86 11.19 -8.29
C GLY A 99 -10.47 12.36 -9.07
N ILE A 100 -11.27 12.06 -10.09
CA ILE A 100 -11.91 13.10 -10.91
C ILE A 100 -13.43 13.03 -10.86
N ALA A 101 -13.99 11.90 -10.44
CA ALA A 101 -15.43 11.73 -10.33
C ALA A 101 -15.73 10.56 -9.41
N SER A 102 -16.89 10.57 -8.78
CA SER A 102 -17.38 9.45 -7.99
C SER A 102 -18.89 9.37 -8.12
N ALA A 103 -19.41 8.16 -7.95
CA ALA A 103 -20.85 7.95 -7.93
C ALA A 103 -21.16 6.86 -6.91
N THR A 104 -22.22 7.05 -6.13
CA THR A 104 -22.70 6.05 -5.18
C THR A 104 -24.22 5.94 -5.33
N PRO A 105 -24.81 4.76 -4.99
CA PRO A 105 -26.27 4.60 -5.02
C PRO A 105 -26.97 5.57 -4.11
#